data_0c74208816349e43850e188ee713b260
#
_entry.id   0c74208816349e43850e188ee713b260
#
_cell.length_a   1.000
_cell.length_b   1.000
_cell.length_c   1.000
_cell.angle_alpha   90.00
_cell.angle_beta   90.00
_cell.angle_gamma   90.00
#
_symmetry.space_group_name_H-M   'P 1'
#
loop_
_entity.id
_entity.type
_entity.pdbx_description
1 polymer ?
#
loop_
_entity_poly.entity_id
_entity_poly.type
_entity_poly.pdbx_seq_one_letter_code
_entity_poly.pdbx_strand_id
1 'polypeptide(L)'
;MRAVIDTGIFVSALIRRRGTIGSVLRALIEGRFTAIYTTELLVEIIDVLGRDRMRVKYHIQPEDVSALIHLIRLRGELVIPNQIVSACRDPKDDKFLEAALAGCVDCIVSGDADLLDMGSFEAIPILRPAEFLAQL
;
A
#
# COMPACT_ATOMS: atom_id res chain seq x y z
N MET A 1 12.12 1.86 -8.92
CA MET A 1 11.72 1.32 -7.60
C MET A 1 10.33 0.72 -7.68
N ARG A 2 10.20 -0.53 -7.35
CA ARG A 2 8.93 -1.28 -7.34
C ARG A 2 8.60 -1.58 -5.88
N ALA A 3 7.39 -1.22 -5.43
CA ALA A 3 7.03 -1.36 -4.03
C ALA A 3 5.57 -1.80 -3.86
N VAL A 4 5.32 -2.66 -2.89
CA VAL A 4 3.98 -2.92 -2.39
C VAL A 4 3.72 -1.95 -1.24
N ILE A 5 2.62 -1.22 -1.33
CA ILE A 5 2.20 -0.27 -0.30
C ILE A 5 1.03 -0.86 0.48
N ASP A 6 1.19 -0.97 1.79
CA ASP A 6 0.13 -1.41 2.68
C ASP A 6 -1.10 -0.51 2.52
N THR A 7 -2.28 -1.12 2.47
CA THR A 7 -3.57 -0.43 2.38
C THR A 7 -3.69 0.69 3.42
N GLY A 8 -3.22 0.46 4.65
CA GLY A 8 -3.23 1.45 5.72
C GLY A 8 -2.46 2.73 5.38
N ILE A 9 -1.41 2.64 4.59
CA ILE A 9 -0.66 3.82 4.12
C ILE A 9 -1.53 4.68 3.20
N PHE A 10 -2.22 4.07 2.24
CA PHE A 10 -3.11 4.81 1.35
C PHE A 10 -4.28 5.47 2.10
N VAL A 11 -4.89 4.73 3.03
CA VAL A 11 -5.99 5.25 3.86
C VAL A 11 -5.50 6.44 4.69
N SER A 12 -4.37 6.29 5.37
CA SER A 12 -3.79 7.36 6.19
C SER A 12 -3.37 8.56 5.35
N ALA A 13 -2.90 8.36 4.14
CA ALA A 13 -2.52 9.45 3.24
C ALA A 13 -3.70 10.31 2.81
N LEU A 14 -4.89 9.71 2.63
CA LEU A 14 -6.11 10.47 2.34
C LEU A 14 -6.64 11.22 3.56
N ILE A 15 -6.49 10.63 4.75
CA ILE A 15 -6.89 11.27 6.02
C ILE A 15 -5.95 12.43 6.34
N ARG A 16 -4.65 12.23 6.17
CA ARG A 16 -3.60 13.21 6.49
C ARG A 16 -2.69 13.37 5.28
N ARG A 17 -3.01 14.32 4.41
CA ARG A 17 -2.25 14.57 3.18
C ARG A 17 -0.92 15.26 3.42
N ARG A 18 -0.71 15.82 4.62
CA ARG A 18 0.56 16.43 5.02
C ARG A 18 1.39 15.44 5.84
N GLY A 19 2.71 15.60 5.81
CA GLY A 19 3.65 14.76 6.55
C GLY A 19 4.19 13.61 5.74
N THR A 20 4.85 12.69 6.43
CA THR A 20 5.60 11.59 5.82
C THR A 20 4.72 10.64 5.01
N ILE A 21 3.57 10.26 5.55
CA ILE A 21 2.67 9.33 4.84
C ILE A 21 2.07 10.00 3.60
N GLY A 22 1.68 11.27 3.72
CA GLY A 22 1.22 12.03 2.55
C GLY A 22 2.29 12.19 1.48
N SER A 23 3.56 12.20 1.87
CA SER A 23 4.68 12.26 0.92
C SER A 23 4.82 11.00 0.08
N VAL A 24 4.41 9.84 0.60
CA VAL A 24 4.35 8.60 -0.20
C VAL A 24 3.35 8.77 -1.35
N LEU A 25 2.18 9.32 -1.06
CA LEU A 25 1.17 9.57 -2.09
C LEU A 25 1.67 10.58 -3.14
N ARG A 26 2.33 11.66 -2.70
CA ARG A 26 2.94 12.64 -3.62
C ARG A 26 4.01 11.99 -4.51
N ALA A 27 4.84 11.12 -3.95
CA ALA A 27 5.84 10.41 -4.73
C ALA A 27 5.20 9.51 -5.80
N LEU A 28 4.06 8.90 -5.49
CA LEU A 28 3.31 8.12 -6.47
C LEU A 28 2.73 9.01 -7.57
N ILE A 29 2.14 10.15 -7.22
CA ILE A 29 1.63 11.14 -8.17
C ILE A 29 2.74 11.57 -9.13
N GLU A 30 3.94 11.80 -8.61
CA GLU A 30 5.09 12.25 -9.39
C GLU A 30 5.75 11.12 -10.20
N GLY A 31 5.28 9.89 -10.05
CA GLY A 31 5.85 8.74 -10.77
C GLY A 31 7.23 8.33 -10.29
N ARG A 32 7.56 8.60 -9.03
CA ARG A 32 8.89 8.32 -8.48
C ARG A 32 9.09 6.84 -8.13
N PHE A 33 8.02 6.07 -8.08
CA PHE A 33 8.08 4.62 -7.93
C PHE A 33 6.87 3.97 -8.60
N THR A 34 6.93 2.67 -8.79
CA THR A 34 5.82 1.87 -9.32
C THR A 34 5.15 1.12 -8.18
N ALA A 35 3.85 1.37 -7.96
CA ALA A 35 3.07 0.67 -6.95
C ALA A 35 2.62 -0.69 -7.49
N ILE A 36 3.09 -1.76 -6.90
CA ILE A 36 2.67 -3.12 -7.24
C ILE A 36 1.43 -3.47 -6.44
N TYR A 37 0.38 -3.89 -7.12
CA TYR A 37 -0.89 -4.19 -6.48
C TYR A 37 -1.56 -5.41 -7.11
N THR A 38 -2.51 -5.97 -6.35
CA THR A 38 -3.37 -7.06 -6.82
C THR A 38 -4.82 -6.60 -6.81
N THR A 39 -5.70 -7.35 -7.45
CA THR A 39 -7.14 -7.08 -7.37
C THR A 39 -7.62 -7.11 -5.92
N GLU A 40 -7.13 -8.04 -5.12
CA GLU A 40 -7.50 -8.13 -3.70
C GLU A 40 -7.13 -6.88 -2.91
N LEU A 41 -5.95 -6.29 -3.17
CA LEU A 41 -5.52 -5.06 -2.52
C LEU A 41 -6.38 -3.87 -2.93
N LEU A 42 -6.77 -3.77 -4.21
CA LEU A 42 -7.69 -2.72 -4.66
C LEU A 42 -9.07 -2.84 -4.00
N VAL A 43 -9.59 -4.06 -3.92
CA VAL A 43 -10.89 -4.32 -3.29
C VAL A 43 -10.85 -3.91 -1.83
N GLU A 44 -9.77 -4.22 -1.11
CA GLU A 44 -9.61 -3.81 0.28
C GLU A 44 -9.59 -2.30 0.45
N ILE A 45 -8.86 -1.58 -0.40
CA ILE A 45 -8.83 -0.11 -0.37
C ILE A 45 -10.23 0.46 -0.56
N ILE A 46 -10.97 -0.02 -1.54
CA ILE A 46 -12.33 0.43 -1.84
C ILE A 46 -13.25 0.14 -0.65
N ASP A 47 -13.15 -1.07 -0.08
CA ASP A 47 -13.97 -1.47 1.06
C ASP A 47 -13.72 -0.59 2.28
N VAL A 48 -12.46 -0.39 2.66
CA VAL A 48 -12.09 0.40 3.84
C VAL A 48 -12.50 1.86 3.66
N LEU A 49 -12.18 2.47 2.51
CA LEU A 49 -12.48 3.88 2.26
C LEU A 49 -13.97 4.14 2.02
N GLY A 50 -14.73 3.13 1.64
CA GLY A 50 -16.18 3.24 1.45
C GLY A 50 -17.00 3.15 2.73
N ARG A 51 -16.38 2.88 3.87
CA ARG A 51 -17.10 2.77 5.15
C ARG A 51 -17.64 4.13 5.60
N ASP A 52 -18.80 4.11 6.26
CA ASP A 52 -19.47 5.32 6.74
C ASP A 52 -18.56 6.18 7.62
N ARG A 53 -17.74 5.55 8.46
CA ARG A 53 -16.78 6.25 9.31
C ARG A 53 -15.83 7.14 8.50
N MET A 54 -15.37 6.67 7.36
CA MET A 54 -14.46 7.43 6.50
C MET A 54 -15.15 8.64 5.89
N ARG A 55 -16.39 8.48 5.46
CA ARG A 55 -17.18 9.58 4.89
C ARG A 55 -17.55 10.61 5.96
N VAL A 56 -18.05 10.16 7.10
CA VAL A 56 -18.61 11.04 8.15
C VAL A 56 -17.49 11.72 8.95
N LYS A 57 -16.52 10.95 9.43
CA LYS A 57 -15.47 11.49 10.30
C LYS A 57 -14.36 12.20 9.53
N TYR A 58 -13.96 11.66 8.40
CA TYR A 58 -12.82 12.17 7.63
C TYR A 58 -13.19 12.84 6.32
N HIS A 59 -14.50 12.96 6.03
CA HIS A 59 -15.03 13.63 4.84
C HIS A 59 -14.49 13.06 3.52
N ILE A 60 -14.16 11.76 3.50
CA ILE A 60 -13.70 11.09 2.29
C ILE A 60 -14.91 10.83 1.40
N GLN A 61 -14.88 11.41 0.21
CA GLN A 61 -15.96 11.30 -0.77
C GLN A 61 -15.70 10.15 -1.76
N PRO A 62 -16.75 9.63 -2.43
CA PRO A 62 -16.55 8.63 -3.49
C PRO A 62 -15.58 9.08 -4.57
N GLU A 63 -15.51 10.38 -4.87
CA GLU A 63 -14.58 10.96 -5.84
C GLU A 63 -13.14 10.82 -5.38
N ASP A 64 -12.87 10.95 -4.08
CA ASP A 64 -11.53 10.78 -3.52
C ASP A 64 -11.05 9.33 -3.69
N VAL A 65 -11.94 8.37 -3.46
CA VAL A 65 -11.65 6.95 -3.62
C VAL A 65 -11.38 6.63 -5.10
N SER A 66 -12.23 7.11 -6.00
CA SER A 66 -12.06 6.92 -7.44
C SER A 66 -10.73 7.51 -7.93
N ALA A 67 -10.37 8.69 -7.45
CA ALA A 67 -9.12 9.35 -7.82
C ALA A 67 -7.91 8.54 -7.36
N LEU A 68 -7.95 8.00 -6.14
CA LEU A 68 -6.88 7.15 -5.62
C LEU A 68 -6.71 5.87 -6.44
N ILE A 69 -7.81 5.17 -6.73
CA ILE A 69 -7.78 3.94 -7.52
C ILE A 69 -7.24 4.23 -8.93
N HIS A 70 -7.68 5.33 -9.54
CA HIS A 70 -7.17 5.74 -10.85
C HIS A 70 -5.67 6.01 -10.81
N LEU A 71 -5.18 6.68 -9.77
CA LEU A 71 -3.76 6.96 -9.58
C LEU A 71 -2.95 5.67 -9.42
N ILE A 72 -3.43 4.73 -8.61
CA ILE A 72 -2.76 3.45 -8.41
C ILE A 72 -2.67 2.68 -9.74
N ARG A 73 -3.73 2.69 -10.52
CA ARG A 73 -3.75 2.02 -11.84
C ARG A 73 -2.84 2.72 -12.85
N LEU A 74 -2.78 4.05 -12.80
CA LEU A 74 -1.95 4.84 -13.71
C LEU A 74 -0.45 4.68 -13.41
N ARG A 75 -0.08 4.71 -12.14
CA ARG A 75 1.33 4.69 -11.67
C ARG A 75 1.78 3.34 -11.18
N GLY A 76 0.91 2.35 -11.21
CA GLY A 76 1.20 1.03 -10.69
C GLY A 76 1.14 -0.04 -11.74
N GLU A 77 1.36 -1.28 -11.29
CA GLU A 77 1.29 -2.48 -12.11
C GLU A 77 0.48 -3.53 -11.37
N LEU A 78 -0.54 -4.04 -12.04
CA LEU A 78 -1.34 -5.15 -11.54
C LEU A 78 -0.55 -6.45 -11.69
N VAL A 79 -0.42 -7.20 -10.59
CA VAL A 79 0.17 -8.54 -10.61
C VAL A 79 -0.84 -9.56 -10.12
N ILE A 80 -0.66 -10.80 -10.55
CA ILE A 80 -1.50 -11.92 -10.13
C ILE A 80 -0.67 -12.79 -9.21
N PRO A 81 -1.09 -12.99 -7.92
CA PRO A 81 -0.36 -13.87 -7.01
C PRO A 81 -0.27 -15.28 -7.57
N ASN A 82 0.89 -15.88 -7.46
CA ASN A 82 1.17 -17.23 -7.93
C ASN A 82 1.56 -18.20 -6.81
N GLN A 83 1.57 -17.72 -5.57
CA GLN A 83 1.88 -18.50 -4.37
C GLN A 83 0.93 -18.13 -3.26
N ILE A 84 0.62 -19.09 -2.39
CA ILE A 84 -0.10 -18.86 -1.15
C ILE A 84 0.95 -18.73 -0.05
N VAL A 85 0.91 -17.60 0.68
CA VAL A 85 1.83 -17.30 1.78
C VAL A 85 1.09 -17.42 3.10
N SER A 86 1.74 -18.02 4.09
CA SER A 86 1.23 -18.13 5.46
C SER A 86 2.37 -17.83 6.43
N ALA A 87 2.73 -16.56 6.54
CA ALA A 87 3.91 -16.11 7.28
C ALA A 87 3.64 -15.00 8.30
N CYS A 88 2.57 -14.22 8.13
CA CYS A 88 2.24 -13.11 9.04
C CYS A 88 1.48 -13.59 10.27
N ARG A 89 1.65 -12.88 11.40
CA ARG A 89 0.84 -13.11 12.61
C ARG A 89 -0.65 -12.96 12.32
N ASP A 90 -1.01 -11.93 11.58
CA ASP A 90 -2.36 -11.75 11.07
C ASP A 90 -2.41 -12.30 9.64
N PRO A 91 -3.19 -13.37 9.39
CA PRO A 91 -3.29 -13.93 8.04
C PRO A 91 -3.79 -12.94 6.98
N LYS A 92 -4.47 -11.87 7.39
CA LYS A 92 -4.94 -10.83 6.48
C LYS A 92 -3.80 -10.04 5.85
N ASP A 93 -2.61 -10.07 6.43
CA ASP A 93 -1.43 -9.36 5.92
C ASP A 93 -0.64 -10.19 4.90
N ASP A 94 -0.89 -11.48 4.81
CA ASP A 94 -0.18 -12.36 3.87
C ASP A 94 -0.36 -11.93 2.41
N LYS A 95 -1.46 -11.27 2.07
CA LYS A 95 -1.70 -10.76 0.71
C LYS A 95 -0.66 -9.75 0.24
N PHE A 96 -0.07 -8.98 1.16
CA PHE A 96 1.01 -8.05 0.83
C PHE A 96 2.28 -8.80 0.41
N LEU A 97 2.59 -9.89 1.12
CA LEU A 97 3.73 -10.75 0.81
C LEU A 97 3.53 -11.48 -0.51
N GLU A 98 2.31 -11.95 -0.77
CA GLU A 98 1.95 -12.61 -2.03
C GLU A 98 2.11 -11.66 -3.22
N ALA A 99 1.66 -10.42 -3.08
CA ALA A 99 1.85 -9.38 -4.10
C ALA A 99 3.33 -9.07 -4.31
N ALA A 100 4.09 -8.99 -3.23
CA ALA A 100 5.52 -8.68 -3.29
C ALA A 100 6.31 -9.76 -4.06
N LEU A 101 6.01 -11.03 -3.82
CA LEU A 101 6.64 -12.13 -4.56
C LEU A 101 6.26 -12.11 -6.03
N ALA A 102 4.96 -11.98 -6.33
CA ALA A 102 4.48 -11.96 -7.71
C ALA A 102 5.04 -10.78 -8.51
N GLY A 103 5.23 -9.64 -7.85
CA GLY A 103 5.71 -8.41 -8.48
C GLY A 103 7.22 -8.25 -8.49
N CYS A 104 7.96 -9.14 -7.86
CA CYS A 104 9.42 -9.03 -7.73
C CYS A 104 9.82 -7.64 -7.24
N VAL A 105 9.23 -7.20 -6.14
CA VAL A 105 9.39 -5.83 -5.65
C VAL A 105 10.72 -5.61 -4.95
N ASP A 106 11.11 -4.34 -4.85
CA ASP A 106 12.30 -3.94 -4.11
C ASP A 106 12.04 -3.83 -2.62
N CYS A 107 10.79 -3.52 -2.23
CA CYS A 107 10.41 -3.41 -0.82
C CYS A 107 8.90 -3.46 -0.63
N ILE A 108 8.50 -3.64 0.63
CA ILE A 108 7.12 -3.47 1.11
C ILE A 108 7.13 -2.28 2.05
N VAL A 109 6.15 -1.39 1.93
CA VAL A 109 6.02 -0.20 2.79
C VAL A 109 4.81 -0.36 3.68
N SER A 110 5.01 -0.28 4.99
CA SER A 110 3.95 -0.45 5.98
C SER A 110 4.21 0.38 7.22
N GLY A 111 3.14 0.72 7.92
CA GLY A 111 3.18 1.28 9.28
C GLY A 111 2.75 0.28 10.34
N ASP A 112 2.38 -0.93 9.95
CA ASP A 112 1.91 -1.97 10.86
C ASP A 112 3.09 -2.63 11.58
N ALA A 113 3.02 -2.66 12.92
CA ALA A 113 4.06 -3.25 13.75
C ALA A 113 4.31 -4.72 13.44
N ASP A 114 3.27 -5.49 13.16
CA ASP A 114 3.42 -6.92 12.88
C ASP A 114 4.22 -7.18 11.59
N LEU A 115 4.00 -6.38 10.55
CA LEU A 115 4.78 -6.47 9.32
C LEU A 115 6.20 -5.95 9.53
N LEU A 116 6.33 -4.79 10.18
CA LEU A 116 7.63 -4.17 10.43
C LEU A 116 8.53 -5.05 11.30
N ASP A 117 7.96 -5.77 12.26
CA ASP A 117 8.70 -6.70 13.14
C ASP A 117 9.32 -7.87 12.36
N MET A 118 8.78 -8.22 11.21
CA MET A 118 9.39 -9.23 10.34
C MET A 118 10.73 -8.74 9.75
N GLY A 119 10.88 -7.43 9.57
CA GLY A 119 12.07 -6.81 9.00
C GLY A 119 12.24 -7.04 7.51
N SER A 120 12.10 -8.28 7.07
CA SER A 120 12.17 -8.66 5.66
C SER A 120 11.41 -9.97 5.44
N PHE A 121 11.04 -10.22 4.19
CA PHE A 121 10.45 -11.48 3.76
C PHE A 121 11.11 -11.92 2.46
N GLU A 122 11.77 -13.08 2.48
CA GLU A 122 12.52 -13.62 1.33
C GLU A 122 13.44 -12.56 0.70
N ALA A 123 14.23 -11.90 1.51
CA ALA A 123 15.15 -10.83 1.14
C ALA A 123 14.47 -9.53 0.67
N ILE A 124 13.15 -9.44 0.74
CA ILE A 124 12.42 -8.19 0.45
C ILE A 124 12.30 -7.41 1.75
N PRO A 125 12.92 -6.23 1.87
CA PRO A 125 12.82 -5.43 3.09
C PRO A 125 11.42 -4.87 3.28
N ILE A 126 11.00 -4.79 4.54
CA ILE A 126 9.75 -4.15 4.94
C ILE A 126 10.12 -2.83 5.62
N LEU A 127 9.73 -1.72 5.02
CA LEU A 127 10.17 -0.39 5.37
C LEU A 127 9.04 0.47 5.93
N ARG A 128 9.40 1.36 6.85
CA ARG A 128 8.53 2.46 7.23
C ARG A 128 8.47 3.49 6.09
N PRO A 129 7.41 4.30 6.02
CA PRO A 129 7.31 5.34 4.99
C PRO A 129 8.54 6.26 4.90
N ALA A 130 9.10 6.70 6.03
CA ALA A 130 10.27 7.56 6.03
C ALA A 130 11.51 6.87 5.44
N GLU A 131 11.72 5.60 5.79
CA GLU A 131 12.83 4.81 5.24
C GLU A 131 12.68 4.61 3.73
N PHE A 132 11.46 4.34 3.29
CA PHE A 132 11.14 4.20 1.87
C PHE A 132 11.44 5.49 1.10
N LEU A 133 10.93 6.62 1.58
CA LEU A 133 11.12 7.92 0.92
C LEU A 133 12.60 8.29 0.82
N ALA A 134 13.40 7.91 1.80
CA ALA A 134 14.82 8.18 1.79
C ALA A 134 15.58 7.43 0.67
N GLN A 135 14.96 6.38 0.12
CA GLN A 135 15.54 5.59 -0.98
C GLN A 135 15.11 6.06 -2.38
N LEU A 136 14.19 6.99 -2.45
CA LEU A 136 13.68 7.47 -3.74
C LEU A 136 14.57 8.56 -4.38
#